data_be554268b5fb38e2014ae7ac4ca85243
#
_entry.id   be554268b5fb38e2014ae7ac4ca85243
#
_cell.length_a   1.000
_cell.length_b   1.000
_cell.length_c   1.000
_cell.angle_alpha   90.00
_cell.angle_beta   90.00
_cell.angle_gamma   90.00
#
_symmetry.space_group_name_H-M   'P 1'
#
loop_
_entity.id
_entity.type
_entity.pdbx_description
1 polymer ?
#
loop_
_entity_poly.entity_id
_entity_poly.type
_entity_poly.pdbx_seq_one_letter_code
_entity_poly.pdbx_strand_id
1 'polypeptide(L)'
;LISFAVLSLGSVNAEPPKLQQSQVKGLLVIQLPNGSFAGAATQMNATVVPISKNSQINFGIRFNQQVGPMMYGATQEVEKFMRVRHQKDLPIGHGIELGFADKYTMKDGPSAAVACALMAESIITGEALEPSFAVTGDMTATGDVRPIGGVAGKVRGAANRDCKIMAVPIANKAAIQDIYVLDGIEPIAATQIILIETFDQAWDIAKAKRSDKIQQALDDYAMVQTAMAKSTASASHPKVRDKLKSILETLPNHESARLVALHGMAKGPKKLSLNGSLAAIQTAATELGNTIQSGSYMEKGQGNQLWKNVSRLNSLREDVDPRTKNYLDAFLNTANILKKMSTSEKKQLTDDLQRELMLAISKIGVEENKLLNDTKIQEEMMKE
;
A
#
# COMPACT_ATOMS: atom_id res chain seq x y z
N LEU A 1 -70.80 -16.33 4.48
CA LEU A 1 -69.77 -15.95 5.45
C LEU A 1 -68.41 -16.25 4.83
N ILE A 2 -67.76 -15.23 4.28
CA ILE A 2 -66.38 -15.31 3.74
C ILE A 2 -65.46 -14.86 4.88
N SER A 3 -64.67 -15.80 5.39
CA SER A 3 -63.72 -15.54 6.45
C SER A 3 -62.42 -14.97 5.82
N PHE A 4 -62.13 -13.70 6.08
CA PHE A 4 -60.86 -13.08 5.72
C PHE A 4 -59.80 -13.54 6.74
N ALA A 5 -58.85 -14.36 6.31
CA ALA A 5 -57.66 -14.63 7.06
C ALA A 5 -56.72 -13.40 6.95
N VAL A 6 -56.61 -12.68 8.03
CA VAL A 6 -55.60 -11.62 8.17
C VAL A 6 -54.25 -12.31 8.37
N LEU A 7 -53.47 -12.35 7.31
CA LEU A 7 -52.04 -12.68 7.41
C LEU A 7 -51.36 -11.56 8.21
N SER A 8 -51.03 -11.80 9.47
CA SER A 8 -50.15 -10.95 10.22
C SER A 8 -48.77 -10.99 9.56
N LEU A 9 -48.43 -9.92 8.88
CA LEU A 9 -47.03 -9.65 8.51
C LEU A 9 -46.25 -9.56 9.81
N GLY A 10 -45.54 -10.62 10.15
CA GLY A 10 -44.61 -10.62 11.26
C GLY A 10 -43.63 -9.45 11.10
N SER A 11 -43.62 -8.53 12.05
CA SER A 11 -42.61 -7.51 12.17
C SER A 11 -41.25 -8.23 12.24
N VAL A 12 -40.44 -8.09 11.19
CA VAL A 12 -39.03 -8.48 11.27
C VAL A 12 -38.45 -7.60 12.36
N ASN A 13 -38.30 -8.13 13.56
CA ASN A 13 -37.56 -7.48 14.64
C ASN A 13 -36.10 -7.40 14.15
N ALA A 14 -35.71 -6.23 13.66
CA ALA A 14 -34.33 -5.94 13.32
C ALA A 14 -33.50 -6.02 14.61
N GLU A 15 -32.54 -6.92 14.66
CA GLU A 15 -31.59 -6.93 15.77
C GLU A 15 -30.78 -5.62 15.76
N PRO A 16 -30.62 -4.97 16.91
CA PRO A 16 -29.79 -3.78 17.00
C PRO A 16 -28.31 -4.15 16.69
N PRO A 17 -27.53 -3.23 16.14
CA PRO A 17 -26.11 -3.45 15.91
C PRO A 17 -25.41 -3.77 17.23
N LYS A 18 -24.51 -4.76 17.22
CA LYS A 18 -23.84 -5.27 18.44
C LYS A 18 -22.81 -4.30 18.98
N LEU A 19 -22.21 -3.48 18.11
CA LEU A 19 -21.37 -2.33 18.50
C LEU A 19 -21.92 -1.04 17.89
N GLN A 20 -21.79 0.08 18.61
CA GLN A 20 -22.20 1.41 18.14
C GLN A 20 -21.10 2.10 17.31
N GLN A 21 -19.85 1.68 17.49
CA GLN A 21 -18.70 2.26 16.81
C GLN A 21 -17.58 1.24 16.66
N SER A 22 -16.78 1.42 15.63
CA SER A 22 -15.56 0.67 15.38
C SER A 22 -14.48 1.58 14.78
N GLN A 23 -13.22 1.18 14.87
CA GLN A 23 -12.11 1.96 14.35
C GLN A 23 -10.96 1.07 13.89
N VAL A 24 -10.23 1.54 12.87
CA VAL A 24 -9.04 0.87 12.34
C VAL A 24 -8.08 1.91 11.77
N LYS A 25 -6.79 1.59 11.65
CA LYS A 25 -5.83 2.44 10.94
C LYS A 25 -5.85 2.11 9.45
N GLY A 26 -6.23 3.09 8.64
CA GLY A 26 -6.10 3.05 7.18
C GLY A 26 -4.76 3.62 6.72
N LEU A 27 -4.19 3.09 5.64
CA LEU A 27 -2.92 3.53 5.11
C LEU A 27 -3.12 4.38 3.86
N LEU A 28 -2.55 5.58 3.87
CA LEU A 28 -2.66 6.58 2.82
C LEU A 28 -1.31 6.86 2.18
N VAL A 29 -1.36 7.44 0.99
CA VAL A 29 -0.24 8.11 0.35
C VAL A 29 -0.59 9.59 0.23
N ILE A 30 0.30 10.45 0.70
CA ILE A 30 0.19 11.91 0.62
C ILE A 30 1.26 12.44 -0.33
N GLN A 31 0.86 13.33 -1.23
CA GLN A 31 1.83 14.06 -2.05
C GLN A 31 2.41 15.20 -1.21
N LEU A 32 3.73 15.26 -1.16
CA LEU A 32 4.46 16.34 -0.49
C LEU A 32 4.62 17.57 -1.41
N PRO A 33 4.90 18.75 -0.86
CA PRO A 33 5.05 19.98 -1.66
C PRO A 33 6.14 19.90 -2.74
N ASN A 34 7.14 19.04 -2.57
CA ASN A 34 8.21 18.80 -3.54
C ASN A 34 7.81 17.77 -4.64
N GLY A 35 6.53 17.38 -4.71
CA GLY A 35 6.01 16.42 -5.67
C GLY A 35 6.28 14.95 -5.32
N SER A 36 7.09 14.65 -4.30
CA SER A 36 7.31 13.27 -3.84
C SER A 36 6.10 12.74 -3.03
N PHE A 37 6.05 11.43 -2.84
CA PHE A 37 4.99 10.77 -2.08
C PHE A 37 5.51 10.22 -0.76
N ALA A 38 4.73 10.43 0.31
CA ALA A 38 4.98 9.85 1.62
C ALA A 38 3.79 9.00 2.06
N GLY A 39 4.06 7.93 2.78
CA GLY A 39 3.01 7.14 3.41
C GLY A 39 2.62 7.70 4.77
N ALA A 40 1.34 7.56 5.10
CA ALA A 40 0.81 7.90 6.41
C ALA A 40 -0.21 6.86 6.86
N ALA A 41 -0.28 6.61 8.15
CA ALA A 41 -1.41 5.91 8.77
C ALA A 41 -2.38 6.94 9.33
N THR A 42 -3.66 6.76 9.08
CA THR A 42 -4.74 7.61 9.60
C THR A 42 -5.78 6.77 10.31
N GLN A 43 -6.36 7.33 11.36
CA GLN A 43 -7.49 6.69 12.04
C GLN A 43 -8.73 6.81 11.15
N MET A 44 -9.37 5.68 10.91
CA MET A 44 -10.70 5.58 10.32
C MET A 44 -11.69 5.16 11.41
N ASN A 45 -12.89 5.67 11.34
CA ASN A 45 -13.96 5.41 12.29
C ASN A 45 -15.22 4.98 11.55
N ALA A 46 -15.99 4.11 12.17
CA ALA A 46 -17.33 3.76 11.75
C ALA A 46 -18.28 3.96 12.93
N THR A 47 -19.45 4.53 12.67
CA THR A 47 -20.48 4.81 13.67
C THR A 47 -21.84 4.38 13.16
N VAL A 48 -22.64 3.79 14.00
CA VAL A 48 -24.02 3.43 13.70
C VAL A 48 -24.91 4.67 13.75
N VAL A 49 -25.76 4.83 12.74
CA VAL A 49 -26.74 5.90 12.66
C VAL A 49 -28.14 5.33 12.33
N PRO A 50 -29.21 5.85 12.94
CA PRO A 50 -30.55 5.40 12.59
C PRO A 50 -30.91 5.85 11.17
N ILE A 51 -31.62 4.98 10.43
CA ILE A 51 -32.21 5.32 9.14
C ILE A 51 -33.66 5.75 9.38
N SER A 52 -34.10 6.80 8.70
CA SER A 52 -35.50 7.27 8.76
C SER A 52 -36.45 6.16 8.39
N LYS A 53 -37.56 6.02 9.14
CA LYS A 53 -38.61 5.03 8.89
C LYS A 53 -39.26 5.18 7.52
N ASN A 54 -39.19 6.37 6.92
CA ASN A 54 -39.73 6.66 5.59
C ASN A 54 -38.71 6.39 4.45
N SER A 55 -37.51 5.92 4.77
CA SER A 55 -36.51 5.59 3.77
C SER A 55 -36.83 4.26 3.09
N GLN A 56 -36.67 4.21 1.78
CA GLN A 56 -36.72 2.94 1.03
C GLN A 56 -35.46 2.06 1.29
N ILE A 57 -34.39 2.65 1.84
CA ILE A 57 -33.18 1.97 2.21
C ILE A 57 -33.31 1.52 3.67
N ASN A 58 -33.11 0.24 3.94
CA ASN A 58 -33.19 -0.34 5.27
C ASN A 58 -31.83 -0.62 5.93
N PHE A 59 -30.75 -0.58 5.18
CA PHE A 59 -29.35 -0.68 5.59
C PHE A 59 -28.48 0.04 4.56
N GLY A 60 -27.38 0.65 4.98
CA GLY A 60 -26.43 1.29 4.07
C GLY A 60 -25.11 1.61 4.74
N ILE A 61 -24.05 1.68 3.93
CA ILE A 61 -22.70 2.08 4.35
C ILE A 61 -22.31 3.33 3.56
N ARG A 62 -21.94 4.42 4.23
CA ARG A 62 -21.59 5.68 3.58
C ARG A 62 -20.51 6.43 4.34
N PHE A 63 -19.77 7.28 3.64
CA PHE A 63 -18.91 8.26 4.31
C PHE A 63 -19.73 9.46 4.83
N ASN A 64 -19.35 9.97 5.99
CA ASN A 64 -19.91 11.20 6.58
C ASN A 64 -19.17 12.46 6.11
N GLN A 65 -18.29 12.34 5.12
CA GLN A 65 -17.52 13.40 4.50
C GLN A 65 -17.45 13.17 3.00
N GLN A 66 -17.08 14.21 2.26
CA GLN A 66 -16.89 14.08 0.81
C GLN A 66 -15.67 13.21 0.51
N VAL A 67 -15.86 12.22 -0.35
CA VAL A 67 -14.84 11.33 -0.88
C VAL A 67 -14.89 11.32 -2.40
N GLY A 68 -13.78 10.91 -3.04
CA GLY A 68 -13.73 10.79 -4.48
C GLY A 68 -14.51 9.60 -5.03
N PRO A 69 -14.73 9.57 -6.36
CA PRO A 69 -15.60 8.58 -7.01
C PRO A 69 -15.08 7.13 -6.87
N MET A 70 -13.77 6.92 -6.86
CA MET A 70 -13.21 5.57 -6.67
C MET A 70 -13.49 5.02 -5.26
N MET A 71 -13.34 5.86 -4.24
CA MET A 71 -13.64 5.46 -2.86
C MET A 71 -15.15 5.25 -2.66
N TYR A 72 -15.97 6.07 -3.29
CA TYR A 72 -17.42 5.87 -3.27
C TYR A 72 -17.80 4.52 -3.90
N GLY A 73 -17.27 4.20 -5.08
CA GLY A 73 -17.52 2.91 -5.74
C GLY A 73 -17.04 1.72 -4.89
N ALA A 74 -15.87 1.82 -4.27
CA ALA A 74 -15.36 0.79 -3.36
C ALA A 74 -16.26 0.58 -2.13
N THR A 75 -16.84 1.66 -1.59
CA THR A 75 -17.80 1.57 -0.48
C THR A 75 -19.08 0.84 -0.87
N GLN A 76 -19.54 0.98 -2.11
CA GLN A 76 -20.68 0.22 -2.63
C GLN A 76 -20.37 -1.28 -2.75
N GLU A 77 -19.14 -1.66 -3.17
CA GLU A 77 -18.72 -3.07 -3.18
C GLU A 77 -18.69 -3.64 -1.75
N VAL A 78 -18.19 -2.89 -0.79
CA VAL A 78 -18.22 -3.27 0.65
C VAL A 78 -19.67 -3.47 1.12
N GLU A 79 -20.58 -2.57 0.80
CA GLU A 79 -21.99 -2.72 1.19
C GLU A 79 -22.61 -3.98 0.60
N LYS A 80 -22.38 -4.25 -0.69
CA LYS A 80 -22.86 -5.49 -1.35
C LYS A 80 -22.30 -6.72 -0.65
N PHE A 81 -20.99 -6.73 -0.34
CA PHE A 81 -20.35 -7.81 0.37
C PHE A 81 -20.98 -8.06 1.74
N MET A 82 -21.21 -7.01 2.55
CA MET A 82 -21.85 -7.14 3.86
C MET A 82 -23.30 -7.65 3.76
N ARG A 83 -24.04 -7.21 2.74
CA ARG A 83 -25.41 -7.71 2.50
C ARG A 83 -25.44 -9.19 2.18
N VAL A 84 -24.48 -9.70 1.39
CA VAL A 84 -24.40 -11.11 1.06
C VAL A 84 -23.93 -11.95 2.26
N ARG A 85 -22.94 -11.44 2.99
CA ARG A 85 -22.32 -12.12 4.13
C ARG A 85 -23.27 -12.25 5.33
N HIS A 86 -24.05 -11.21 5.63
CA HIS A 86 -24.87 -11.09 6.83
C HIS A 86 -26.36 -11.03 6.56
N GLN A 87 -26.86 -11.77 5.58
CA GLN A 87 -28.27 -11.71 5.12
C GLN A 87 -29.31 -11.65 6.25
N LYS A 88 -29.09 -12.37 7.36
CA LYS A 88 -30.01 -12.45 8.50
C LYS A 88 -29.66 -11.51 9.66
N ASP A 89 -28.39 -11.13 9.78
CA ASP A 89 -27.84 -10.41 10.93
C ASP A 89 -27.57 -8.92 10.62
N LEU A 90 -27.99 -8.45 9.45
CA LEU A 90 -27.85 -7.03 9.09
C LEU A 90 -28.64 -6.17 10.07
N PRO A 91 -28.06 -5.06 10.57
CA PRO A 91 -28.75 -4.15 11.49
C PRO A 91 -29.78 -3.29 10.74
N ILE A 92 -30.91 -3.89 10.37
CA ILE A 92 -31.99 -3.26 9.62
C ILE A 92 -32.50 -2.03 10.36
N GLY A 93 -32.76 -0.94 9.65
CA GLY A 93 -33.13 0.36 10.22
C GLY A 93 -31.93 1.20 10.69
N HIS A 94 -30.72 0.71 10.47
CA HIS A 94 -29.49 1.43 10.79
C HIS A 94 -28.54 1.49 9.60
N GLY A 95 -27.80 2.59 9.50
CA GLY A 95 -26.68 2.76 8.59
C GLY A 95 -25.35 2.76 9.32
N ILE A 96 -24.28 2.51 8.60
CA ILE A 96 -22.90 2.64 9.09
C ILE A 96 -22.28 3.85 8.41
N GLU A 97 -21.98 4.88 9.20
CA GLU A 97 -21.23 6.06 8.73
C GLU A 97 -19.74 5.89 8.95
N LEU A 98 -18.99 5.95 7.86
CA LEU A 98 -17.54 5.89 7.83
C LEU A 98 -16.94 7.31 7.82
N GLY A 99 -15.78 7.48 8.42
CA GLY A 99 -15.07 8.74 8.41
C GLY A 99 -13.57 8.59 8.64
N PHE A 100 -12.80 9.53 8.12
CA PHE A 100 -11.39 9.71 8.46
C PHE A 100 -11.27 10.74 9.59
N ALA A 101 -10.28 10.58 10.45
CA ALA A 101 -9.98 11.57 11.49
C ALA A 101 -9.65 12.94 10.86
N ASP A 102 -8.94 12.97 9.74
CA ASP A 102 -8.75 14.16 8.91
C ASP A 102 -9.91 14.31 7.93
N LYS A 103 -10.80 15.27 8.23
CA LYS A 103 -12.00 15.57 7.42
C LYS A 103 -11.79 16.61 6.32
N TYR A 104 -10.69 17.35 6.37
CA TYR A 104 -10.49 18.52 5.51
C TYR A 104 -9.82 18.20 4.18
N THR A 105 -9.13 17.08 4.09
CA THR A 105 -8.50 16.64 2.85
C THR A 105 -9.36 15.60 2.18
N MET A 106 -9.80 15.87 0.94
CA MET A 106 -10.54 14.89 0.15
C MET A 106 -9.69 13.64 -0.06
N LYS A 107 -10.25 12.49 0.24
CA LYS A 107 -9.62 11.18 0.02
C LYS A 107 -10.27 10.53 -1.19
N ASP A 108 -9.45 9.94 -2.05
CA ASP A 108 -9.91 9.09 -3.14
C ASP A 108 -9.04 7.84 -3.26
N GLY A 109 -9.53 6.87 -4.02
CA GLY A 109 -8.89 5.57 -4.21
C GLY A 109 -9.56 4.44 -3.44
N PRO A 110 -9.62 3.25 -4.03
CA PRO A 110 -10.35 2.11 -3.49
C PRO A 110 -9.60 1.42 -2.33
N SER A 111 -8.36 1.82 -2.06
CA SER A 111 -7.45 1.13 -1.12
C SER A 111 -7.87 1.13 0.35
N ALA A 112 -8.97 1.80 0.71
CA ALA A 112 -9.57 1.76 2.04
C ALA A 112 -10.73 0.75 2.16
N ALA A 113 -11.09 0.04 1.09
CA ALA A 113 -12.24 -0.87 1.06
C ALA A 113 -12.18 -1.94 2.16
N VAL A 114 -11.03 -2.63 2.31
CA VAL A 114 -10.85 -3.65 3.36
C VAL A 114 -10.99 -3.03 4.75
N ALA A 115 -10.49 -1.82 4.98
CA ALA A 115 -10.65 -1.11 6.26
C ALA A 115 -12.13 -0.80 6.56
N CYS A 116 -12.88 -0.34 5.55
CA CYS A 116 -14.32 -0.09 5.66
C CYS A 116 -15.09 -1.37 5.99
N ALA A 117 -14.75 -2.47 5.30
CA ALA A 117 -15.36 -3.77 5.52
C ALA A 117 -15.08 -4.32 6.94
N LEU A 118 -13.85 -4.21 7.43
CA LEU A 118 -13.49 -4.65 8.78
C LEU A 118 -14.26 -3.88 9.86
N MET A 119 -14.42 -2.57 9.70
CA MET A 119 -15.20 -1.77 10.64
C MET A 119 -16.69 -2.13 10.61
N ALA A 120 -17.25 -2.37 9.41
CA ALA A 120 -18.63 -2.82 9.26
C ALA A 120 -18.85 -4.21 9.88
N GLU A 121 -17.96 -5.16 9.63
CA GLU A 121 -17.96 -6.50 10.23
C GLU A 121 -17.92 -6.42 11.76
N SER A 122 -17.02 -5.60 12.30
CA SER A 122 -16.88 -5.39 13.74
C SER A 122 -18.19 -4.88 14.38
N ILE A 123 -18.89 -3.93 13.74
CA ILE A 123 -20.17 -3.41 14.19
C ILE A 123 -21.26 -4.49 14.16
N ILE A 124 -21.32 -5.28 13.07
CA ILE A 124 -22.35 -6.30 12.87
C ILE A 124 -22.13 -7.49 13.81
N THR A 125 -20.90 -7.97 13.94
CA THR A 125 -20.57 -9.16 14.74
C THR A 125 -20.42 -8.85 16.23
N GLY A 126 -20.08 -7.62 16.59
CA GLY A 126 -19.77 -7.22 17.97
C GLY A 126 -18.32 -7.52 18.39
N GLU A 127 -17.47 -7.96 17.45
CA GLU A 127 -16.06 -8.25 17.73
C GLU A 127 -15.19 -7.01 17.50
N ALA A 128 -14.44 -6.60 18.53
CA ALA A 128 -13.56 -5.44 18.46
C ALA A 128 -12.33 -5.69 17.56
N LEU A 129 -11.86 -4.65 16.90
CA LEU A 129 -10.60 -4.66 16.14
C LEU A 129 -9.41 -4.32 17.04
N GLU A 130 -8.24 -4.84 16.70
CA GLU A 130 -6.96 -4.57 17.37
C GLU A 130 -6.51 -3.12 17.07
N PRO A 131 -6.29 -2.27 18.07
CA PRO A 131 -5.95 -0.85 17.86
C PRO A 131 -4.61 -0.62 17.13
N SER A 132 -3.67 -1.55 17.25
CA SER A 132 -2.37 -1.48 16.59
C SER A 132 -2.35 -2.08 15.18
N PHE A 133 -3.50 -2.58 14.69
CA PHE A 133 -3.66 -3.13 13.36
C PHE A 133 -3.89 -2.03 12.32
N ALA A 134 -3.20 -2.16 11.20
CA ALA A 134 -3.38 -1.30 10.03
C ALA A 134 -3.65 -2.16 8.80
N VAL A 135 -4.40 -1.61 7.85
CA VAL A 135 -4.73 -2.33 6.62
C VAL A 135 -4.79 -1.40 5.42
N THR A 136 -4.48 -1.96 4.28
CA THR A 136 -4.77 -1.36 2.98
C THR A 136 -5.17 -2.46 2.00
N GLY A 137 -6.09 -2.16 1.11
CA GLY A 137 -6.57 -3.08 0.08
C GLY A 137 -7.86 -2.59 -0.52
N ASP A 138 -8.01 -2.77 -1.83
CA ASP A 138 -9.30 -2.76 -2.51
C ASP A 138 -9.95 -4.12 -2.35
N MET A 139 -11.25 -4.22 -2.51
CA MET A 139 -11.95 -5.51 -2.45
C MET A 139 -13.17 -5.55 -3.37
N THR A 140 -13.55 -6.78 -3.74
CA THR A 140 -14.77 -7.07 -4.49
C THR A 140 -15.96 -7.32 -3.57
N ALA A 141 -17.16 -7.32 -4.14
CA ALA A 141 -18.37 -7.77 -3.46
C ALA A 141 -18.37 -9.28 -3.11
N THR A 142 -17.40 -10.04 -3.61
CA THR A 142 -17.18 -11.46 -3.25
C THR A 142 -16.20 -11.66 -2.10
N GLY A 143 -15.55 -10.56 -1.66
CA GLY A 143 -14.58 -10.59 -0.55
C GLY A 143 -13.13 -10.82 -0.99
N ASP A 144 -12.86 -10.84 -2.31
CA ASP A 144 -11.49 -10.95 -2.84
C ASP A 144 -10.76 -9.61 -2.67
N VAL A 145 -9.55 -9.65 -2.16
CA VAL A 145 -8.71 -8.47 -1.94
C VAL A 145 -7.88 -8.20 -3.19
N ARG A 146 -7.92 -6.94 -3.66
CA ARG A 146 -7.23 -6.49 -4.87
C ARG A 146 -6.00 -5.64 -4.58
N PRO A 147 -5.02 -5.63 -5.49
CA PRO A 147 -3.82 -4.82 -5.37
C PRO A 147 -4.12 -3.31 -5.33
N ILE A 148 -3.19 -2.57 -4.74
CA ILE A 148 -3.27 -1.12 -4.58
C ILE A 148 -1.93 -0.45 -4.87
N GLY A 149 -1.97 0.84 -5.16
CA GLY A 149 -0.77 1.63 -5.37
C GLY A 149 -0.10 2.15 -4.08
N GLY A 150 1.17 2.53 -4.21
CA GLY A 150 1.90 3.24 -3.16
C GLY A 150 2.29 2.40 -1.94
N VAL A 151 2.39 1.09 -2.08
CA VAL A 151 2.64 0.14 -0.97
C VAL A 151 3.91 0.47 -0.22
N ALA A 152 5.02 0.76 -0.90
CA ALA A 152 6.29 1.09 -0.26
C ALA A 152 6.16 2.31 0.69
N GLY A 153 5.49 3.37 0.25
CA GLY A 153 5.17 4.52 1.09
C GLY A 153 4.30 4.14 2.29
N LYS A 154 3.25 3.34 2.07
CA LYS A 154 2.32 2.91 3.11
C LYS A 154 3.02 2.07 4.20
N VAL A 155 3.92 1.17 3.82
CA VAL A 155 4.72 0.36 4.78
C VAL A 155 5.60 1.26 5.64
N ARG A 156 6.35 2.18 5.02
CA ARG A 156 7.18 3.15 5.76
C ARG A 156 6.34 4.05 6.68
N GLY A 157 5.16 4.47 6.21
CA GLY A 157 4.23 5.28 7.00
C GLY A 157 3.62 4.54 8.18
N ALA A 158 3.35 3.25 8.06
CA ALA A 158 2.86 2.40 9.13
C ALA A 158 3.88 2.24 10.25
N ALA A 159 5.14 1.97 9.92
CA ALA A 159 6.24 1.82 10.89
C ALA A 159 6.41 3.05 11.79
N ASN A 160 6.13 4.25 11.27
CA ASN A 160 6.24 5.53 12.00
C ASN A 160 5.02 5.88 12.88
N ARG A 161 3.97 5.05 12.93
CA ARG A 161 2.68 5.37 13.56
C ARG A 161 2.14 4.26 14.47
N ASP A 162 3.02 3.53 15.14
CA ASP A 162 2.67 2.43 16.07
C ASP A 162 1.74 1.37 15.45
N CYS A 163 1.88 1.11 14.16
CA CYS A 163 1.22 0.00 13.51
C CYS A 163 2.06 -1.26 13.72
N LYS A 164 1.72 -2.08 14.70
CA LYS A 164 2.46 -3.32 15.00
C LYS A 164 2.21 -4.40 13.98
N ILE A 165 1.00 -4.45 13.44
CA ILE A 165 0.56 -5.44 12.45
C ILE A 165 -0.05 -4.70 11.27
N MET A 166 0.29 -5.11 10.06
CA MET A 166 -0.19 -4.54 8.83
C MET A 166 -0.61 -5.62 7.83
N ALA A 167 -1.83 -5.53 7.34
CA ALA A 167 -2.30 -6.37 6.24
C ALA A 167 -2.21 -5.64 4.89
N VAL A 168 -1.69 -6.35 3.88
CA VAL A 168 -1.45 -5.85 2.52
C VAL A 168 -1.91 -6.90 1.52
N PRO A 169 -2.51 -6.53 0.37
CA PRO A 169 -2.89 -7.50 -0.65
C PRO A 169 -1.72 -8.37 -1.11
N ILE A 170 -1.94 -9.67 -1.29
CA ILE A 170 -0.90 -10.61 -1.72
C ILE A 170 -0.33 -10.25 -3.09
N ALA A 171 -1.14 -9.69 -3.96
CA ALA A 171 -0.71 -9.20 -5.28
C ALA A 171 0.30 -8.04 -5.18
N ASN A 172 0.43 -7.39 -4.02
CA ASN A 172 1.47 -6.37 -3.78
C ASN A 172 2.75 -6.93 -3.14
N LYS A 173 2.94 -8.23 -3.11
CA LYS A 173 4.12 -8.89 -2.53
C LYS A 173 5.43 -8.38 -3.13
N ALA A 174 5.48 -8.20 -4.45
CA ALA A 174 6.66 -7.68 -5.13
C ALA A 174 7.09 -6.31 -4.58
N ALA A 175 6.12 -5.40 -4.33
CA ALA A 175 6.41 -4.09 -3.76
C ALA A 175 6.98 -4.15 -2.33
N ILE A 176 6.66 -5.18 -1.53
CA ILE A 176 7.31 -5.40 -0.22
C ILE A 176 8.76 -5.88 -0.40
N GLN A 177 9.01 -6.73 -1.40
CA GLN A 177 10.36 -7.18 -1.73
C GLN A 177 11.23 -6.04 -2.25
N ASP A 178 10.64 -5.09 -2.99
CA ASP A 178 11.34 -3.89 -3.45
C ASP A 178 11.81 -3.01 -2.29
N ILE A 179 11.04 -2.92 -1.20
CA ILE A 179 11.48 -2.23 0.02
C ILE A 179 12.73 -2.91 0.59
N TYR A 180 12.77 -4.25 0.59
CA TYR A 180 13.95 -4.99 1.06
C TYR A 180 15.20 -4.67 0.21
N VAL A 181 15.06 -4.57 -1.11
CA VAL A 181 16.17 -4.26 -2.02
C VAL A 181 16.66 -2.82 -1.82
N LEU A 182 15.74 -1.86 -1.67
CA LEU A 182 16.06 -0.43 -1.59
C LEU A 182 16.52 0.02 -0.20
N ASP A 183 15.88 -0.49 0.84
CA ASP A 183 16.01 0.03 2.20
C ASP A 183 16.59 -1.00 3.19
N GLY A 184 16.81 -2.25 2.73
CA GLY A 184 17.26 -3.34 3.60
C GLY A 184 16.12 -4.00 4.38
N ILE A 185 16.49 -4.82 5.38
CA ILE A 185 15.53 -5.63 6.16
C ILE A 185 14.84 -4.83 7.27
N GLU A 186 15.43 -3.72 7.74
CA GLU A 186 14.98 -2.98 8.92
C GLU A 186 13.52 -2.51 8.83
N PRO A 187 13.04 -1.84 7.76
CA PRO A 187 11.64 -1.40 7.67
C PRO A 187 10.66 -2.55 7.68
N ILE A 188 11.05 -3.70 7.14
CA ILE A 188 10.22 -4.91 7.05
C ILE A 188 10.18 -5.63 8.39
N ALA A 189 11.31 -5.71 9.10
CA ALA A 189 11.38 -6.32 10.42
C ALA A 189 10.64 -5.52 11.49
N ALA A 190 10.54 -4.20 11.34
CA ALA A 190 9.91 -3.30 12.29
C ALA A 190 8.39 -3.44 12.40
N THR A 191 7.71 -3.94 11.37
CA THR A 191 6.25 -4.13 11.34
C THR A 191 5.91 -5.53 10.86
N GLN A 192 4.92 -6.18 11.48
CA GLN A 192 4.43 -7.47 11.02
C GLN A 192 3.59 -7.28 9.77
N ILE A 193 4.14 -7.57 8.59
CA ILE A 193 3.45 -7.46 7.31
C ILE A 193 2.88 -8.83 6.96
N ILE A 194 1.56 -8.90 6.84
CA ILE A 194 0.82 -10.11 6.51
C ILE A 194 0.12 -9.90 5.18
N LEU A 195 0.34 -10.80 4.24
CA LEU A 195 -0.30 -10.76 2.93
C LEU A 195 -1.70 -11.36 3.02
N ILE A 196 -2.67 -10.72 2.37
CA ILE A 196 -4.08 -11.15 2.37
C ILE A 196 -4.61 -11.26 0.93
N GLU A 197 -5.35 -12.33 0.67
CA GLU A 197 -6.08 -12.59 -0.57
C GLU A 197 -7.58 -12.34 -0.42
N THR A 198 -8.10 -12.58 0.81
CA THR A 198 -9.53 -12.50 1.09
C THR A 198 -9.80 -11.65 2.32
N PHE A 199 -11.03 -11.17 2.41
CA PHE A 199 -11.53 -10.47 3.58
C PHE A 199 -11.40 -11.32 4.86
N ASP A 200 -11.68 -12.63 4.79
CA ASP A 200 -11.62 -13.51 5.96
C ASP A 200 -10.21 -13.60 6.54
N GLN A 201 -9.19 -13.65 5.69
CA GLN A 201 -7.79 -13.59 6.14
C GLN A 201 -7.48 -12.25 6.84
N ALA A 202 -8.00 -11.13 6.31
CA ALA A 202 -7.86 -9.83 6.96
C ALA A 202 -8.57 -9.79 8.32
N TRP A 203 -9.80 -10.33 8.39
CA TRP A 203 -10.61 -10.37 9.59
C TRP A 203 -9.96 -11.19 10.70
N ASP A 204 -9.44 -12.38 10.39
CA ASP A 204 -8.79 -13.26 11.37
C ASP A 204 -7.57 -12.61 12.04
N ILE A 205 -6.87 -11.73 11.33
CA ILE A 205 -5.72 -10.98 11.85
C ILE A 205 -6.14 -9.67 12.53
N ALA A 206 -7.22 -9.02 12.05
CA ALA A 206 -7.63 -7.70 12.51
C ALA A 206 -8.36 -7.71 13.86
N LYS A 207 -9.13 -8.76 14.17
CA LYS A 207 -9.91 -8.82 15.41
C LYS A 207 -9.03 -8.91 16.66
N ALA A 208 -9.47 -8.27 17.74
CA ALA A 208 -8.74 -8.23 19.01
C ALA A 208 -8.66 -9.62 19.68
N LYS A 209 -9.69 -10.46 19.52
CA LYS A 209 -9.71 -11.85 19.99
C LYS A 209 -9.43 -12.80 18.84
N ARG A 210 -8.17 -13.08 18.60
CA ARG A 210 -7.69 -14.04 17.61
C ARG A 210 -7.70 -15.46 18.13
N SER A 211 -7.56 -16.45 17.26
CA SER A 211 -7.27 -17.83 17.70
C SER A 211 -5.90 -17.88 18.38
N ASP A 212 -5.74 -18.78 19.35
CA ASP A 212 -4.50 -18.92 20.12
C ASP A 212 -3.29 -19.15 19.21
N LYS A 213 -3.46 -19.90 18.13
CA LYS A 213 -2.39 -20.16 17.15
C LYS A 213 -1.93 -18.89 16.44
N ILE A 214 -2.85 -18.07 15.98
CA ILE A 214 -2.53 -16.81 15.31
C ILE A 214 -1.89 -15.85 16.31
N GLN A 215 -2.46 -15.72 17.52
CA GLN A 215 -1.91 -14.85 18.56
C GLN A 215 -0.48 -15.26 18.92
N GLN A 216 -0.24 -16.57 19.12
CA GLN A 216 1.10 -17.08 19.43
C GLN A 216 2.11 -16.78 18.30
N ALA A 217 1.73 -16.93 17.04
CA ALA A 217 2.61 -16.60 15.91
C ALA A 217 2.98 -15.11 15.86
N LEU A 218 2.02 -14.23 16.15
CA LEU A 218 2.25 -12.78 16.24
C LEU A 218 3.15 -12.41 17.43
N ASP A 219 2.95 -13.04 18.59
CA ASP A 219 3.78 -12.84 19.79
C ASP A 219 5.21 -13.36 19.56
N ASP A 220 5.37 -14.50 18.92
CA ASP A 220 6.66 -15.05 18.53
C ASP A 220 7.41 -14.12 17.58
N TYR A 221 6.69 -13.49 16.64
CA TYR A 221 7.33 -12.51 15.76
C TYR A 221 7.71 -11.23 16.52
N ALA A 222 6.95 -10.80 17.51
CA ALA A 222 7.34 -9.66 18.35
C ALA A 222 8.68 -9.91 19.09
N MET A 223 8.96 -11.17 19.47
CA MET A 223 10.29 -11.54 20.01
C MET A 223 11.37 -11.46 18.93
N VAL A 224 11.07 -11.88 17.68
CA VAL A 224 11.98 -11.74 16.53
C VAL A 224 12.26 -10.26 16.28
N GLN A 225 11.25 -9.39 16.27
CA GLN A 225 11.42 -7.95 16.13
C GLN A 225 12.36 -7.36 17.17
N THR A 226 12.21 -7.76 18.44
CA THR A 226 13.09 -7.33 19.53
C THR A 226 14.55 -7.75 19.29
N ALA A 227 14.78 -8.94 18.74
CA ALA A 227 16.12 -9.40 18.40
C ALA A 227 16.69 -8.65 17.19
N MET A 228 15.88 -8.44 16.15
CA MET A 228 16.27 -7.71 14.94
C MET A 228 16.57 -6.23 15.20
N ALA A 229 15.85 -5.59 16.12
CA ALA A 229 16.10 -4.20 16.52
C ALA A 229 17.46 -4.02 17.21
N LYS A 230 18.01 -5.06 17.84
CA LYS A 230 19.35 -5.05 18.42
C LYS A 230 20.44 -5.26 17.36
N SER A 231 20.21 -6.14 16.43
CA SER A 231 21.09 -6.43 15.31
C SER A 231 20.38 -7.24 14.24
N THR A 232 20.46 -6.83 12.99
CA THR A 232 19.91 -7.59 11.85
C THR A 232 20.59 -8.95 11.67
N ALA A 233 21.85 -9.12 12.15
CA ALA A 233 22.53 -10.41 12.17
C ALA A 233 21.82 -11.46 13.04
N SER A 234 20.90 -11.04 13.94
CA SER A 234 20.07 -11.95 14.74
C SER A 234 19.20 -12.88 13.88
N ALA A 235 18.91 -12.50 12.65
CA ALA A 235 18.15 -13.34 11.71
C ALA A 235 18.79 -14.71 11.45
N SER A 236 20.12 -14.81 11.54
CA SER A 236 20.86 -16.08 11.35
C SER A 236 20.96 -16.92 12.61
N HIS A 237 20.58 -16.38 13.78
CA HIS A 237 20.67 -17.10 15.06
C HIS A 237 19.70 -18.30 15.09
N PRO A 238 20.11 -19.50 15.53
CA PRO A 238 19.27 -20.71 15.51
C PRO A 238 17.89 -20.53 16.15
N LYS A 239 17.82 -19.92 17.34
CA LYS A 239 16.54 -19.70 18.06
C LYS A 239 15.59 -18.77 17.27
N VAL A 240 16.11 -17.78 16.53
CA VAL A 240 15.30 -16.89 15.69
C VAL A 240 14.80 -17.64 14.47
N ARG A 241 15.66 -18.46 13.85
CA ARG A 241 15.28 -19.30 12.70
C ARG A 241 14.20 -20.32 13.05
N ASP A 242 14.29 -20.97 14.22
CA ASP A 242 13.29 -21.92 14.68
C ASP A 242 11.93 -21.24 14.90
N LYS A 243 11.94 -20.04 15.52
CA LYS A 243 10.72 -19.22 15.65
C LYS A 243 10.13 -18.82 14.29
N LEU A 244 10.95 -18.31 13.38
CA LEU A 244 10.50 -17.94 12.03
C LEU A 244 9.88 -19.13 11.29
N LYS A 245 10.46 -20.32 11.43
CA LYS A 245 9.89 -21.56 10.87
C LYS A 245 8.50 -21.84 11.45
N SER A 246 8.36 -21.85 12.78
CA SER A 246 7.08 -22.09 13.46
C SER A 246 6.01 -21.04 13.08
N ILE A 247 6.39 -19.75 12.98
CA ILE A 247 5.50 -18.69 12.53
C ILE A 247 4.99 -18.99 11.10
N LEU A 248 5.88 -19.34 10.17
CA LEU A 248 5.50 -19.63 8.78
C LEU A 248 4.71 -20.92 8.60
N GLU A 249 4.81 -21.88 9.51
CA GLU A 249 3.95 -23.05 9.56
C GLU A 249 2.50 -22.68 9.96
N THR A 250 2.33 -21.68 10.82
CA THR A 250 1.02 -21.21 11.30
C THR A 250 0.43 -20.13 10.39
N LEU A 251 1.26 -19.18 9.97
CA LEU A 251 0.91 -18.04 9.12
C LEU A 251 1.84 -17.99 7.90
N PRO A 252 1.61 -18.84 6.88
CA PRO A 252 2.48 -18.90 5.69
C PRO A 252 2.51 -17.61 4.87
N ASN A 253 1.52 -16.74 5.06
CA ASN A 253 1.40 -15.41 4.47
C ASN A 253 2.05 -14.29 5.30
N HIS A 254 2.80 -14.60 6.36
CA HIS A 254 3.55 -13.63 7.16
C HIS A 254 4.84 -13.20 6.44
N GLU A 255 4.73 -12.16 5.60
CA GLU A 255 5.81 -11.76 4.70
C GLU A 255 7.04 -11.23 5.41
N SER A 256 6.88 -10.48 6.51
CA SER A 256 8.04 -10.04 7.31
C SER A 256 8.83 -11.23 7.86
N ALA A 257 8.15 -12.26 8.38
CA ALA A 257 8.83 -13.47 8.87
C ALA A 257 9.58 -14.19 7.74
N ARG A 258 8.97 -14.27 6.55
CA ARG A 258 9.58 -14.89 5.37
C ARG A 258 10.84 -14.13 4.92
N LEU A 259 10.78 -12.80 4.83
CA LEU A 259 11.91 -11.99 4.40
C LEU A 259 13.05 -11.98 5.45
N VAL A 260 12.73 -11.95 6.75
CA VAL A 260 13.73 -12.09 7.83
C VAL A 260 14.40 -13.47 7.76
N ALA A 261 13.65 -14.55 7.50
CA ALA A 261 14.22 -15.88 7.33
C ALA A 261 15.17 -15.94 6.12
N LEU A 262 14.77 -15.38 4.99
CA LEU A 262 15.61 -15.29 3.79
C LEU A 262 16.86 -14.44 4.03
N HIS A 263 16.73 -13.30 4.74
CA HIS A 263 17.85 -12.47 5.13
C HIS A 263 18.88 -13.25 5.96
N GLY A 264 18.43 -13.98 6.98
CA GLY A 264 19.30 -14.79 7.83
C GLY A 264 20.03 -15.94 7.09
N MET A 265 19.54 -16.31 5.90
CA MET A 265 20.15 -17.30 5.00
C MET A 265 20.98 -16.66 3.88
N ALA A 266 21.09 -15.35 3.80
CA ALA A 266 21.67 -14.59 2.69
C ALA A 266 20.98 -14.89 1.32
N LYS A 267 19.68 -15.19 1.35
CA LYS A 267 18.83 -15.53 0.18
C LYS A 267 17.73 -14.51 -0.08
N GLY A 268 17.80 -13.32 0.51
CA GLY A 268 16.86 -12.24 0.26
C GLY A 268 16.81 -11.80 -1.20
N PRO A 269 15.75 -11.08 -1.62
CA PRO A 269 15.65 -10.49 -2.95
C PRO A 269 16.90 -9.64 -3.27
N LYS A 270 17.37 -9.73 -4.51
CA LYS A 270 18.57 -9.01 -4.97
C LYS A 270 18.26 -8.00 -6.09
N LYS A 271 17.06 -8.06 -6.62
CA LYS A 271 16.60 -7.21 -7.73
C LYS A 271 15.24 -6.67 -7.41
N LEU A 272 14.99 -5.48 -7.86
CA LEU A 272 13.67 -4.87 -7.87
C LEU A 272 12.75 -5.62 -8.84
N SER A 273 11.48 -5.60 -8.56
CA SER A 273 10.43 -5.95 -9.52
C SER A 273 10.48 -5.00 -10.73
N LEU A 274 9.76 -5.32 -11.77
CA LEU A 274 9.69 -4.46 -12.95
C LEU A 274 9.06 -3.11 -12.60
N ASN A 275 7.92 -3.12 -11.91
CA ASN A 275 7.24 -1.90 -11.42
C ASN A 275 8.12 -1.12 -10.43
N GLY A 276 8.78 -1.84 -9.51
CA GLY A 276 9.71 -1.24 -8.54
C GLY A 276 10.90 -0.58 -9.22
N SER A 277 11.46 -1.20 -10.27
CA SER A 277 12.54 -0.64 -11.06
C SER A 277 12.14 0.65 -11.76
N LEU A 278 11.00 0.67 -12.44
CA LEU A 278 10.48 1.87 -13.10
C LEU A 278 10.24 2.99 -12.10
N ALA A 279 9.57 2.69 -10.99
CA ALA A 279 9.29 3.66 -9.93
C ALA A 279 10.57 4.21 -9.29
N ALA A 280 11.57 3.36 -9.03
CA ALA A 280 12.85 3.76 -8.47
C ALA A 280 13.64 4.68 -9.44
N ILE A 281 13.69 4.34 -10.72
CA ILE A 281 14.35 5.15 -11.76
C ILE A 281 13.65 6.51 -11.88
N GLN A 282 12.32 6.55 -12.00
CA GLN A 282 11.54 7.79 -12.10
C GLN A 282 11.72 8.67 -10.86
N THR A 283 11.68 8.07 -9.66
CA THR A 283 11.91 8.81 -8.40
C THR A 283 13.31 9.39 -8.34
N ALA A 284 14.34 8.63 -8.73
CA ALA A 284 15.71 9.10 -8.78
C ALA A 284 15.93 10.20 -9.81
N ALA A 285 15.15 10.19 -10.90
CA ALA A 285 15.23 11.13 -12.00
C ALA A 285 14.32 12.38 -11.84
N THR A 286 13.46 12.44 -10.81
CA THR A 286 12.48 13.54 -10.64
C THR A 286 13.12 14.92 -10.68
N GLU A 287 14.20 15.13 -9.91
CA GLU A 287 14.90 16.41 -9.87
C GLU A 287 15.64 16.72 -11.18
N LEU A 288 16.11 15.70 -11.90
CA LEU A 288 16.68 15.85 -13.23
C LEU A 288 15.62 16.37 -14.21
N GLY A 289 14.41 15.80 -14.19
CA GLY A 289 13.26 16.26 -14.98
C GLY A 289 12.92 17.73 -14.70
N ASN A 290 12.85 18.11 -13.44
CA ASN A 290 12.60 19.50 -13.01
C ASN A 290 13.69 20.45 -13.52
N THR A 291 14.95 20.04 -13.43
CA THR A 291 16.10 20.81 -13.92
C THR A 291 16.05 21.01 -15.44
N ILE A 292 15.63 20.00 -16.19
CA ILE A 292 15.45 20.07 -17.66
C ILE A 292 14.31 21.04 -17.99
N GLN A 293 13.16 20.92 -17.35
CA GLN A 293 11.97 21.74 -17.61
C GLN A 293 12.19 23.21 -17.29
N SER A 294 12.89 23.52 -16.20
CA SER A 294 13.18 24.90 -15.78
C SER A 294 14.32 25.55 -16.55
N GLY A 295 15.13 24.78 -17.27
CA GLY A 295 16.36 25.28 -17.89
C GLY A 295 17.44 25.69 -16.89
N SER A 296 17.27 25.41 -15.59
CA SER A 296 18.15 25.88 -14.51
C SER A 296 19.53 25.20 -14.48
N TYR A 297 19.78 24.23 -15.34
CA TYR A 297 21.09 23.57 -15.46
C TYR A 297 22.24 24.50 -15.84
N MET A 298 21.94 25.71 -16.32
CA MET A 298 22.90 26.77 -16.63
C MET A 298 23.26 27.65 -15.42
N GLU A 299 22.57 27.52 -14.30
CA GLU A 299 22.79 28.33 -13.12
C GLU A 299 24.04 27.86 -12.32
N LYS A 300 24.76 28.82 -11.72
CA LYS A 300 25.89 28.51 -10.84
C LYS A 300 25.42 27.72 -9.62
N GLY A 301 26.08 26.59 -9.35
CA GLY A 301 25.77 25.73 -8.20
C GLY A 301 24.95 24.48 -8.51
N GLN A 302 24.31 24.38 -9.67
CA GLN A 302 23.53 23.20 -10.07
C GLN A 302 24.38 21.94 -10.29
N GLY A 303 25.69 22.09 -10.53
CA GLY A 303 26.59 20.96 -10.70
C GLY A 303 26.58 19.96 -9.53
N ASN A 304 26.43 20.42 -8.27
CA ASN A 304 26.34 19.56 -7.10
C ASN A 304 25.02 18.76 -7.07
N GLN A 305 23.92 19.36 -7.49
CA GLN A 305 22.61 18.70 -7.57
C GLN A 305 22.59 17.63 -8.67
N LEU A 306 23.11 17.99 -9.85
CA LEU A 306 23.27 17.03 -10.96
C LEU A 306 24.20 15.85 -10.57
N TRP A 307 25.24 16.09 -9.75
CA TRP A 307 26.09 15.06 -9.22
C TRP A 307 25.32 14.07 -8.31
N LYS A 308 24.48 14.58 -7.44
CA LYS A 308 23.61 13.75 -6.57
C LYS A 308 22.65 12.89 -7.42
N ASN A 309 22.07 13.45 -8.48
CA ASN A 309 21.17 12.73 -9.38
C ASN A 309 21.91 11.59 -10.11
N VAL A 310 23.10 11.87 -10.66
CA VAL A 310 23.95 10.83 -11.28
C VAL A 310 24.31 9.74 -10.28
N SER A 311 24.69 10.09 -9.06
CA SER A 311 25.05 9.12 -8.02
C SER A 311 23.86 8.25 -7.64
N ARG A 312 22.66 8.86 -7.46
CA ARG A 312 21.42 8.14 -7.13
C ARG A 312 20.98 7.17 -8.25
N LEU A 313 21.04 7.62 -9.51
CA LEU A 313 20.75 6.75 -10.64
C LEU A 313 21.77 5.60 -10.78
N ASN A 314 23.06 5.88 -10.56
CA ASN A 314 24.10 4.85 -10.60
C ASN A 314 23.94 3.79 -9.51
N SER A 315 23.49 4.18 -8.30
CA SER A 315 23.27 3.21 -7.23
C SER A 315 22.18 2.18 -7.55
N LEU A 316 21.24 2.50 -8.44
CA LEU A 316 20.20 1.57 -8.87
C LEU A 316 20.68 0.52 -9.89
N ARG A 317 21.86 0.69 -10.48
CA ARG A 317 22.30 -0.07 -11.66
C ARG A 317 22.37 -1.57 -11.43
N GLU A 318 22.73 -1.98 -10.23
CA GLU A 318 22.79 -3.39 -9.84
C GLU A 318 21.47 -3.92 -9.30
N ASP A 319 20.56 -3.04 -8.88
CA ASP A 319 19.32 -3.41 -8.20
C ASP A 319 18.12 -3.52 -9.14
N VAL A 320 18.11 -2.79 -10.27
CA VAL A 320 16.97 -2.80 -11.21
C VAL A 320 16.84 -4.10 -11.98
N ASP A 321 15.60 -4.40 -12.40
CA ASP A 321 15.31 -5.46 -13.37
C ASP A 321 16.14 -5.25 -14.65
N PRO A 322 16.79 -6.30 -15.18
CA PRO A 322 17.64 -6.18 -16.39
C PRO A 322 16.95 -5.53 -17.60
N ARG A 323 15.64 -5.69 -17.73
CA ARG A 323 14.84 -5.11 -18.84
C ARG A 323 14.78 -3.59 -18.79
N THR A 324 14.89 -2.99 -17.58
CA THR A 324 14.84 -1.52 -17.41
C THR A 324 16.21 -0.84 -17.51
N LYS A 325 17.30 -1.60 -17.69
CA LYS A 325 18.66 -1.04 -17.74
C LYS A 325 18.86 0.01 -18.81
N ASN A 326 18.33 -0.22 -20.01
CA ASN A 326 18.44 0.76 -21.11
C ASN A 326 17.71 2.07 -20.77
N TYR A 327 16.58 1.99 -20.07
CA TYR A 327 15.82 3.15 -19.58
C TYR A 327 16.63 3.91 -18.51
N LEU A 328 17.23 3.22 -17.56
CA LEU A 328 18.14 3.81 -16.58
C LEU A 328 19.35 4.47 -17.24
N ASP A 329 19.99 3.78 -18.21
CA ASP A 329 21.15 4.30 -18.91
C ASP A 329 20.82 5.56 -19.74
N ALA A 330 19.60 5.68 -20.28
CA ALA A 330 19.15 6.89 -20.97
C ALA A 330 19.08 8.10 -20.02
N PHE A 331 18.57 7.91 -18.78
CA PHE A 331 18.60 8.96 -17.75
C PHE A 331 20.02 9.32 -17.31
N LEU A 332 20.86 8.32 -17.10
CA LEU A 332 22.26 8.53 -16.72
C LEU A 332 23.02 9.31 -17.78
N ASN A 333 22.82 8.98 -19.06
CA ASN A 333 23.45 9.72 -20.16
C ASN A 333 23.00 11.19 -20.17
N THR A 334 21.69 11.43 -20.07
CA THR A 334 21.12 12.79 -19.99
C THR A 334 21.70 13.58 -18.82
N ALA A 335 21.76 12.98 -17.62
CA ALA A 335 22.31 13.62 -16.43
C ALA A 335 23.81 13.95 -16.59
N ASN A 336 24.58 13.08 -17.24
CA ASN A 336 26.02 13.31 -17.53
C ASN A 336 26.25 14.44 -18.54
N ILE A 337 25.40 14.56 -19.56
CA ILE A 337 25.45 15.67 -20.52
C ILE A 337 25.18 17.00 -19.79
N LEU A 338 24.10 17.06 -19.00
CA LEU A 338 23.76 18.26 -18.22
C LEU A 338 24.88 18.64 -17.23
N LYS A 339 25.52 17.64 -16.62
CA LYS A 339 26.68 17.87 -15.77
C LYS A 339 27.85 18.48 -16.54
N LYS A 340 28.18 17.98 -17.74
CA LYS A 340 29.21 18.58 -18.61
C LYS A 340 28.85 20.03 -18.96
N MET A 341 27.57 20.31 -19.27
CA MET A 341 27.10 21.66 -19.57
C MET A 341 27.25 22.61 -18.37
N SER A 342 26.90 22.17 -17.17
CA SER A 342 26.97 22.99 -15.94
C SER A 342 28.41 23.29 -15.47
N THR A 343 29.38 22.49 -15.88
CA THR A 343 30.81 22.64 -15.52
C THR A 343 31.65 23.34 -16.61
N SER A 344 31.08 23.58 -17.78
CA SER A 344 31.76 24.26 -18.88
C SER A 344 31.96 25.74 -18.56
N GLU A 345 33.22 26.23 -18.65
CA GLU A 345 33.57 27.63 -18.49
C GLU A 345 33.03 28.52 -19.64
N LYS A 346 32.72 27.92 -20.77
CA LYS A 346 32.15 28.63 -21.93
C LYS A 346 30.63 28.81 -21.73
N LYS A 347 30.21 30.05 -21.53
CA LYS A 347 28.81 30.47 -21.41
C LYS A 347 27.94 30.22 -22.66
N GLN A 348 28.53 29.75 -23.77
CA GLN A 348 27.80 29.38 -24.98
C GLN A 348 27.73 27.88 -25.06
N LEU A 349 26.52 27.40 -24.95
CA LEU A 349 26.15 26.04 -25.42
C LEU A 349 26.56 25.95 -26.89
N THR A 350 27.49 25.05 -27.21
CA THR A 350 27.70 24.71 -28.60
C THR A 350 26.45 24.03 -29.14
N ASP A 351 26.07 24.32 -30.39
CA ASP A 351 24.90 23.68 -31.04
C ASP A 351 24.97 22.16 -30.95
N ASP A 352 26.18 21.61 -30.93
CA ASP A 352 26.42 20.17 -30.78
C ASP A 352 25.99 19.63 -29.39
N LEU A 353 26.29 20.34 -28.30
CA LEU A 353 25.89 19.93 -26.94
C LEU A 353 24.36 20.02 -26.76
N GLN A 354 23.72 21.04 -27.36
CA GLN A 354 22.27 21.15 -27.35
C GLN A 354 21.63 20.00 -28.13
N ARG A 355 22.18 19.68 -29.29
CA ARG A 355 21.71 18.54 -30.09
C ARG A 355 21.90 17.22 -29.35
N GLU A 356 23.07 17.02 -28.70
CA GLU A 356 23.36 15.84 -27.88
C GLU A 356 22.34 15.70 -26.74
N LEU A 357 22.01 16.79 -26.04
CA LEU A 357 21.01 16.80 -24.96
C LEU A 357 19.62 16.44 -25.48
N MET A 358 19.17 17.03 -26.59
CA MET A 358 17.86 16.73 -27.17
C MET A 358 17.74 15.27 -27.60
N LEU A 359 18.80 14.69 -28.20
CA LEU A 359 18.84 13.29 -28.54
C LEU A 359 18.80 12.37 -27.30
N ALA A 360 19.50 12.76 -26.22
CA ALA A 360 19.50 12.02 -24.98
C ALA A 360 18.12 12.03 -24.30
N ILE A 361 17.43 13.18 -24.26
CA ILE A 361 16.07 13.30 -23.75
C ILE A 361 15.09 12.45 -24.60
N SER A 362 15.19 12.57 -25.94
CA SER A 362 14.36 11.75 -26.83
C SER A 362 14.57 10.23 -26.59
N LYS A 363 15.80 9.82 -26.29
CA LYS A 363 16.13 8.42 -25.98
C LYS A 363 15.40 7.91 -24.75
N ILE A 364 15.18 8.75 -23.70
CA ILE A 364 14.39 8.35 -22.53
C ILE A 364 12.98 7.92 -22.97
N GLY A 365 12.29 8.76 -23.75
CA GLY A 365 10.95 8.45 -24.24
C GLY A 365 10.91 7.20 -25.16
N VAL A 366 11.94 6.98 -25.95
CA VAL A 366 12.06 5.77 -26.80
C VAL A 366 12.17 4.51 -25.93
N GLU A 367 13.02 4.50 -24.90
CA GLU A 367 13.19 3.33 -24.04
C GLU A 367 11.96 3.11 -23.15
N GLU A 368 11.30 4.18 -22.66
CA GLU A 368 10.02 4.10 -21.95
C GLU A 368 8.94 3.47 -22.84
N ASN A 369 8.77 3.95 -24.06
CA ASN A 369 7.78 3.41 -24.99
C ASN A 369 8.03 1.94 -25.35
N LYS A 370 9.29 1.49 -25.43
CA LYS A 370 9.61 0.07 -25.64
C LYS A 370 9.11 -0.78 -24.48
N LEU A 371 9.28 -0.33 -23.24
CA LEU A 371 8.81 -1.03 -22.07
C LEU A 371 7.28 -1.05 -21.99
N LEU A 372 6.64 0.12 -22.20
CA LEU A 372 5.20 0.26 -22.11
C LEU A 372 4.42 -0.41 -23.25
N ASN A 373 5.04 -0.64 -24.41
CA ASN A 373 4.40 -1.29 -25.56
C ASN A 373 4.72 -2.79 -25.68
N ASP A 374 5.56 -3.34 -24.81
CA ASP A 374 5.79 -4.78 -24.76
C ASP A 374 4.65 -5.47 -23.99
N THR A 375 3.86 -6.27 -24.71
CA THR A 375 2.68 -6.94 -24.13
C THR A 375 3.03 -7.86 -22.96
N LYS A 376 4.18 -8.53 -22.99
CA LYS A 376 4.62 -9.40 -21.88
C LYS A 376 4.98 -8.60 -20.64
N ILE A 377 5.64 -7.46 -20.85
CA ILE A 377 5.96 -6.50 -19.78
C ILE A 377 4.68 -5.94 -19.17
N GLN A 378 3.71 -5.52 -20.00
CA GLN A 378 2.41 -5.03 -19.54
C GLN A 378 1.63 -6.09 -18.70
N GLU A 379 1.60 -7.34 -19.19
CA GLU A 379 0.95 -8.43 -18.46
C GLU A 379 1.61 -8.70 -17.09
N GLU A 380 2.94 -8.60 -17.04
CA GLU A 380 3.68 -8.79 -15.79
C GLU A 380 3.46 -7.61 -14.82
N MET A 381 3.54 -6.37 -15.33
CA MET A 381 3.26 -5.16 -14.54
C MET A 381 1.85 -5.15 -13.93
N MET A 382 0.87 -5.74 -14.62
CA MET A 382 -0.49 -5.88 -14.08
C MET A 382 -0.62 -6.96 -13.02
N LYS A 383 0.32 -7.90 -12.94
CA LYS A 383 0.34 -9.00 -11.95
C LYS A 383 1.16 -8.67 -10.71
N GLU A 384 2.12 -7.75 -10.81
CA GLU A 384 2.93 -7.22 -9.70
C GLU A 384 2.17 -6.14 -8.90
#